data_37517ec80f68e7f24322480e2a91707a
#
_entry.id   37517ec80f68e7f24322480e2a91707a
#
_cell.length_a   1.000
_cell.length_b   1.000
_cell.length_c   1.000
_cell.angle_alpha   90.00
_cell.angle_beta   90.00
_cell.angle_gamma   90.00
#
_symmetry.space_group_name_H-M   'P 1'
#
loop_
_entity.id
_entity.type
_entity.pdbx_description
1 polymer ?
#
loop_
_entity_poly.entity_id
_entity_poly.type
_entity_poly.pdbx_seq_one_letter_code
_entity_poly.pdbx_strand_id
1 'polypeptide(L)'
;MSSDQTTSQAAKSETQNKRESLLAIYSKRTTPLLSALALVFLLTFSIQSIWPDYDTAWYFWMSVFSNFLWALFALDLAFRFTLTTNKRGFFRNNWLDTITVVLPQLRALRALRAFTPDGILSKGKGVFSGRAVTSALLGTAIIVWVGSLMVLSAERGAKGAEITSFPDSVWWTFETITTVGYGDFVPVTWTGRFIAVFIMMLGISLVGVV
;
A
#
# COMPACT_ATOMS: atom_id res chain seq x y z
N MET A 1 16.43 7.22 48.86
CA MET A 1 15.36 6.92 47.91
C MET A 1 15.49 7.71 46.58
N SER A 2 16.14 8.87 46.52
CA SER A 2 16.30 9.67 45.29
C SER A 2 17.31 9.11 44.26
N SER A 3 18.43 8.53 44.70
CA SER A 3 19.50 8.00 43.82
C SER A 3 19.08 6.77 42.99
N ASP A 4 18.26 5.88 43.56
CA ASP A 4 17.78 4.68 42.86
C ASP A 4 16.79 5.00 41.71
N GLN A 5 15.97 6.04 41.88
CA GLN A 5 15.04 6.47 40.83
C GLN A 5 15.79 7.10 39.65
N THR A 6 16.86 7.86 39.92
CA THR A 6 17.67 8.49 38.88
C THR A 6 18.44 7.46 38.05
N THR A 7 18.99 6.45 38.68
CA THR A 7 19.72 5.34 38.02
C THR A 7 18.75 4.48 37.17
N SER A 8 17.55 4.21 37.69
CA SER A 8 16.52 3.46 36.94
C SER A 8 16.01 4.21 35.72
N GLN A 9 15.86 5.53 35.83
CA GLN A 9 15.45 6.37 34.67
C GLN A 9 16.53 6.46 33.61
N ALA A 10 17.81 6.61 34.03
CA ALA A 10 18.95 6.61 33.09
C ALA A 10 19.08 5.28 32.34
N ALA A 11 18.97 4.15 33.00
CA ALA A 11 19.00 2.84 32.37
C ALA A 11 17.83 2.60 31.38
N LYS A 12 16.63 3.10 31.72
CA LYS A 12 15.48 3.05 30.81
C LYS A 12 15.69 3.92 29.57
N SER A 13 16.23 5.12 29.72
CA SER A 13 16.50 6.04 28.60
C SER A 13 17.58 5.48 27.67
N GLU A 14 18.63 4.86 28.21
CA GLU A 14 19.69 4.23 27.43
C GLU A 14 19.16 3.04 26.61
N THR A 15 18.37 2.18 27.24
CA THR A 15 17.72 1.05 26.56
C THR A 15 16.76 1.52 25.45
N GLN A 16 16.06 2.61 25.68
CA GLN A 16 15.16 3.22 24.69
C GLN A 16 15.94 3.77 23.49
N ASN A 17 17.00 4.55 23.74
CA ASN A 17 17.87 5.08 22.70
C ASN A 17 18.52 3.96 21.84
N LYS A 18 18.93 2.87 22.46
CA LYS A 18 19.49 1.70 21.77
C LYS A 18 18.47 1.03 20.86
N ARG A 19 17.22 0.89 21.30
CA ARG A 19 16.13 0.33 20.47
C ARG A 19 15.81 1.23 19.28
N GLU A 20 15.76 2.53 19.47
CA GLU A 20 15.48 3.49 18.40
C GLU A 20 16.61 3.55 17.36
N SER A 21 17.88 3.48 17.81
CA SER A 21 19.01 3.39 16.88
C SER A 21 19.01 2.09 16.07
N LEU A 22 18.70 0.95 16.68
CA LEU A 22 18.55 -0.33 15.98
C LEU A 22 17.42 -0.27 14.96
N LEU A 23 16.28 0.32 15.31
CA LEU A 23 15.14 0.49 14.41
C LEU A 23 15.51 1.40 13.23
N ALA A 24 16.25 2.48 13.43
CA ALA A 24 16.71 3.36 12.37
C ALA A 24 17.68 2.65 11.40
N ILE A 25 18.63 1.88 11.91
CA ILE A 25 19.58 1.10 11.10
C ILE A 25 18.84 0.02 10.31
N TYR A 26 17.93 -0.71 10.96
CA TYR A 26 17.11 -1.74 10.33
C TYR A 26 16.24 -1.15 9.22
N SER A 27 15.49 -0.10 9.50
CA SER A 27 14.61 0.53 8.51
C SER A 27 15.39 1.05 7.31
N LYS A 28 16.55 1.68 7.50
CA LYS A 28 17.40 2.17 6.41
C LYS A 28 17.86 1.06 5.46
N ARG A 29 18.10 -0.16 5.97
CA ARG A 29 18.52 -1.31 5.16
C ARG A 29 17.35 -2.05 4.51
N THR A 30 16.25 -2.21 5.24
CA THR A 30 15.12 -3.04 4.78
C THR A 30 14.13 -2.29 3.91
N THR A 31 13.95 -0.97 4.09
CA THR A 31 13.00 -0.18 3.29
C THR A 31 13.21 -0.31 1.78
N PRO A 32 14.42 -0.17 1.20
CA PRO A 32 14.60 -0.31 -0.25
C PRO A 32 14.30 -1.72 -0.74
N LEU A 33 14.68 -2.75 0.02
CA LEU A 33 14.39 -4.13 -0.32
C LEU A 33 12.88 -4.40 -0.30
N LEU A 34 12.19 -3.97 0.76
CA LEU A 34 10.75 -4.12 0.88
C LEU A 34 9.98 -3.32 -0.19
N SER A 35 10.50 -2.16 -0.61
CA SER A 35 9.92 -1.41 -1.72
C SER A 35 10.06 -2.16 -3.05
N ALA A 36 11.20 -2.81 -3.31
CA ALA A 36 11.37 -3.67 -4.47
C ALA A 36 10.42 -4.87 -4.44
N LEU A 37 10.34 -5.55 -3.29
CA LEU A 37 9.39 -6.66 -3.09
C LEU A 37 7.93 -6.22 -3.24
N ALA A 38 7.59 -5.00 -2.87
CA ALA A 38 6.24 -4.45 -3.06
C ALA A 38 5.91 -4.26 -4.54
N LEU A 39 6.87 -3.86 -5.38
CA LEU A 39 6.70 -3.80 -6.83
C LEU A 39 6.54 -5.20 -7.44
N VAL A 40 7.36 -6.16 -7.01
CA VAL A 40 7.21 -7.56 -7.44
C VAL A 40 5.83 -8.09 -7.03
N PHE A 41 5.38 -7.78 -5.81
CA PHE A 41 4.04 -8.14 -5.34
C PHE A 41 2.94 -7.50 -6.22
N LEU A 42 3.07 -6.22 -6.57
CA LEU A 42 2.13 -5.54 -7.46
C LEU A 42 2.07 -6.22 -8.83
N LEU A 43 3.21 -6.58 -9.41
CA LEU A 43 3.27 -7.27 -10.70
C LEU A 43 2.58 -8.64 -10.63
N THR A 44 2.90 -9.46 -9.62
CA THR A 44 2.27 -10.78 -9.44
C THR A 44 0.76 -10.65 -9.18
N PHE A 45 0.36 -9.68 -8.37
CA PHE A 45 -1.05 -9.41 -8.10
C PHE A 45 -1.80 -8.91 -9.35
N SER A 46 -1.16 -8.05 -10.16
CA SER A 46 -1.71 -7.58 -11.42
C SER A 46 -1.95 -8.74 -12.39
N ILE A 47 -0.97 -9.62 -12.57
CA ILE A 47 -1.10 -10.78 -13.45
C ILE A 47 -2.24 -11.68 -13.00
N GLN A 48 -2.33 -12.00 -11.71
CA GLN A 48 -3.42 -12.82 -11.16
C GLN A 48 -4.80 -12.16 -11.32
N SER A 49 -4.86 -10.84 -11.23
CA SER A 49 -6.12 -10.10 -11.35
C SER A 49 -6.57 -9.95 -12.82
N ILE A 50 -5.63 -9.81 -13.75
CA ILE A 50 -5.93 -9.65 -15.18
C ILE A 50 -6.29 -11.00 -15.81
N TRP A 51 -5.55 -12.06 -15.49
CA TRP A 51 -5.76 -13.42 -16.01
C TRP A 51 -6.05 -14.42 -14.89
N PRO A 52 -7.29 -14.48 -14.41
CA PRO A 52 -7.68 -15.38 -13.33
C PRO A 52 -7.93 -16.80 -13.86
N ASP A 53 -6.87 -17.53 -14.17
CA ASP A 53 -6.95 -18.93 -14.57
C ASP A 53 -6.77 -19.83 -13.33
N TYR A 54 -7.87 -20.03 -12.60
CA TYR A 54 -7.88 -20.71 -11.30
C TYR A 54 -7.53 -22.19 -11.37
N ASP A 55 -7.70 -22.81 -12.54
CA ASP A 55 -7.56 -24.27 -12.71
C ASP A 55 -6.13 -24.71 -13.06
N THR A 56 -5.22 -23.75 -13.26
CA THR A 56 -3.83 -24.04 -13.62
C THR A 56 -2.91 -24.14 -12.41
N ALA A 57 -1.97 -25.08 -12.45
CA ALA A 57 -0.94 -25.24 -11.42
C ALA A 57 -0.10 -23.96 -11.24
N TRP A 58 0.08 -23.19 -12.32
CA TRP A 58 0.81 -21.92 -12.28
C TRP A 58 0.09 -20.87 -11.41
N TYR A 59 -1.25 -20.77 -11.50
CA TYR A 59 -2.03 -19.86 -10.66
C TYR A 59 -1.88 -20.22 -9.17
N PHE A 60 -1.90 -21.52 -8.86
CA PHE A 60 -1.64 -21.99 -7.49
C PHE A 60 -0.28 -21.52 -6.97
N TRP A 61 0.80 -21.73 -7.72
CA TRP A 61 2.15 -21.29 -7.30
C TRP A 61 2.30 -19.78 -7.19
N MET A 62 1.67 -19.02 -8.07
CA MET A 62 1.62 -17.56 -7.98
C MET A 62 0.88 -17.09 -6.72
N SER A 63 -0.22 -17.76 -6.37
CA SER A 63 -0.97 -17.47 -5.16
C SER A 63 -0.14 -17.78 -3.90
N VAL A 64 0.54 -18.91 -3.88
CA VAL A 64 1.47 -19.28 -2.79
C VAL A 64 2.57 -18.23 -2.65
N PHE A 65 3.19 -17.81 -3.76
CA PHE A 65 4.22 -16.78 -3.78
C PHE A 65 3.70 -15.43 -3.28
N SER A 66 2.52 -14.99 -3.72
CA SER A 66 1.89 -13.76 -3.24
C SER A 66 1.59 -13.81 -1.73
N ASN A 67 1.11 -14.94 -1.23
CA ASN A 67 0.86 -15.13 0.20
C ASN A 67 2.16 -15.18 1.01
N PHE A 68 3.23 -15.77 0.46
CA PHE A 68 4.55 -15.75 1.07
C PHE A 68 5.09 -14.31 1.19
N LEU A 69 5.01 -13.52 0.13
CA LEU A 69 5.38 -12.10 0.18
C LEU A 69 4.55 -11.35 1.22
N TRP A 70 3.24 -11.63 1.30
CA TRP A 70 2.39 -11.03 2.32
C TRP A 70 2.84 -11.38 3.74
N ALA A 71 3.15 -12.66 4.00
CA ALA A 71 3.64 -13.08 5.31
C ALA A 71 4.97 -12.39 5.67
N LEU A 72 5.86 -12.21 4.70
CA LEU A 72 7.14 -11.52 4.90
C LEU A 72 6.92 -10.06 5.31
N PHE A 73 5.97 -9.36 4.68
CA PHE A 73 5.61 -7.99 5.07
C PHE A 73 4.96 -7.94 6.46
N ALA A 74 4.11 -8.92 6.80
CA ALA A 74 3.49 -9.00 8.12
C ALA A 74 4.55 -9.22 9.22
N LEU A 75 5.52 -10.09 8.96
CA LEU A 75 6.64 -10.34 9.86
C LEU A 75 7.53 -9.09 10.04
N ASP A 76 7.86 -8.38 8.95
CA ASP A 76 8.61 -7.13 9.02
C ASP A 76 7.87 -6.08 9.86
N LEU A 77 6.56 -5.93 9.65
CA LEU A 77 5.73 -5.00 10.43
C LEU A 77 5.71 -5.38 11.91
N ALA A 78 5.51 -6.67 12.22
CA ALA A 78 5.51 -7.19 13.57
C ALA A 78 6.88 -6.96 14.25
N PHE A 79 7.97 -7.21 13.53
CA PHE A 79 9.33 -6.99 14.05
C PHE A 79 9.59 -5.51 14.35
N ARG A 80 9.20 -4.60 13.46
CA ARG A 80 9.30 -3.15 13.70
C ARG A 80 8.45 -2.71 14.89
N PHE A 81 7.25 -3.30 15.04
CA PHE A 81 6.37 -3.00 16.17
C PHE A 81 6.99 -3.41 17.52
N THR A 82 7.70 -4.56 17.58
CA THR A 82 8.38 -4.99 18.83
C THR A 82 9.56 -4.09 19.22
N LEU A 83 10.26 -3.52 18.22
CA LEU A 83 11.37 -2.60 18.46
C LEU A 83 10.93 -1.18 18.84
N THR A 84 9.72 -0.79 18.44
CA THR A 84 9.22 0.57 18.65
C THR A 84 8.84 0.80 20.12
N THR A 85 9.33 1.90 20.69
CA THR A 85 9.01 2.32 22.06
C THR A 85 7.65 3.03 22.12
N ASN A 86 7.35 3.86 21.12
CA ASN A 86 6.08 4.59 21.03
C ASN A 86 5.09 3.88 20.12
N LYS A 87 4.30 2.95 20.68
CA LYS A 87 3.33 2.14 19.92
C LYS A 87 2.22 2.96 19.22
N ARG A 88 1.78 4.06 19.83
CA ARG A 88 0.75 4.94 19.21
C ARG A 88 1.29 5.71 18.02
N GLY A 89 2.52 6.24 18.13
CA GLY A 89 3.21 6.90 17.03
C GLY A 89 3.55 5.96 15.88
N PHE A 90 3.80 4.68 16.18
CA PHE A 90 4.09 3.66 15.19
C PHE A 90 2.96 3.49 14.17
N PHE A 91 1.72 3.31 14.61
CA PHE A 91 0.57 3.16 13.72
C PHE A 91 0.35 4.38 12.84
N ARG A 92 0.56 5.59 13.37
CA ARG A 92 0.43 6.83 12.58
C ARG A 92 1.50 6.93 11.49
N ASN A 93 2.72 6.51 11.79
CA ASN A 93 3.83 6.58 10.84
C ASN A 93 3.85 5.41 9.83
N ASN A 94 3.25 4.26 10.18
CA ASN A 94 3.20 3.06 9.34
C ASN A 94 1.75 2.65 9.01
N TRP A 95 0.86 3.63 8.86
CA TRP A 95 -0.56 3.38 8.65
C TRP A 95 -0.85 2.59 7.36
N LEU A 96 -0.13 2.90 6.27
CA LEU A 96 -0.23 2.16 5.00
C LEU A 96 0.14 0.67 5.16
N ASP A 97 1.28 0.40 5.79
CA ASP A 97 1.73 -0.97 6.03
C ASP A 97 0.74 -1.73 6.92
N THR A 98 0.21 -1.08 7.95
CA THR A 98 -0.76 -1.68 8.86
C THR A 98 -2.07 -2.03 8.16
N ILE A 99 -2.65 -1.10 7.40
CA ILE A 99 -3.91 -1.31 6.68
C ILE A 99 -3.75 -2.44 5.63
N THR A 100 -2.65 -2.45 4.89
CA THR A 100 -2.42 -3.46 3.85
C THR A 100 -2.11 -4.86 4.38
N VAL A 101 -1.68 -4.98 5.64
CA VAL A 101 -1.55 -6.29 6.32
C VAL A 101 -2.92 -6.79 6.77
N VAL A 102 -3.75 -5.90 7.35
CA VAL A 102 -5.05 -6.26 7.93
C VAL A 102 -6.11 -6.54 6.86
N LEU A 103 -6.13 -5.73 5.79
CA LEU A 103 -7.13 -5.84 4.71
C LEU A 103 -6.49 -6.41 3.43
N PRO A 104 -6.75 -7.70 3.12
CA PRO A 104 -6.18 -8.35 1.94
C PRO A 104 -6.50 -7.65 0.62
N GLN A 105 -7.69 -7.05 0.50
CA GLN A 105 -8.14 -6.33 -0.69
C GLN A 105 -7.30 -5.08 -0.97
N LEU A 106 -6.70 -4.50 0.08
CA LEU A 106 -5.87 -3.30 -0.03
C LEU A 106 -4.38 -3.61 -0.26
N ARG A 107 -4.04 -4.87 -0.55
CA ARG A 107 -2.64 -5.31 -0.75
C ARG A 107 -1.91 -4.51 -1.83
N ALA A 108 -2.60 -4.12 -2.87
CA ALA A 108 -2.03 -3.34 -3.98
C ALA A 108 -1.50 -1.96 -3.53
N LEU A 109 -2.07 -1.36 -2.46
CA LEU A 109 -1.57 -0.10 -1.90
C LEU A 109 -0.12 -0.15 -1.41
N ARG A 110 0.44 -1.35 -1.18
CA ARG A 110 1.86 -1.49 -0.81
C ARG A 110 2.81 -0.96 -1.87
N ALA A 111 2.40 -1.01 -3.13
CA ALA A 111 3.19 -0.45 -4.22
C ALA A 111 3.45 1.05 -4.03
N LEU A 112 2.52 1.78 -3.39
CA LEU A 112 2.69 3.19 -3.07
C LEU A 112 3.89 3.44 -2.16
N ARG A 113 4.35 2.43 -1.42
CA ARG A 113 5.58 2.51 -0.62
C ARG A 113 6.83 2.79 -1.46
N ALA A 114 6.86 2.34 -2.71
CA ALA A 114 7.97 2.64 -3.61
C ALA A 114 8.08 4.14 -3.93
N PHE A 115 6.98 4.89 -3.78
CA PHE A 115 6.88 6.33 -4.03
C PHE A 115 6.99 7.18 -2.75
N THR A 116 7.08 6.56 -1.57
CA THR A 116 7.32 7.30 -0.33
C THR A 116 8.73 7.91 -0.32
N PRO A 117 9.01 8.95 0.49
CA PRO A 117 10.32 9.63 0.51
C PRO A 117 11.51 8.68 0.73
N ASP A 118 11.30 7.58 1.43
CA ASP A 118 12.31 6.53 1.68
C ASP A 118 12.28 5.41 0.62
N GLY A 119 11.34 5.44 -0.31
CA GLY A 119 11.17 4.43 -1.35
C GLY A 119 12.22 4.52 -2.47
N ILE A 120 12.31 3.45 -3.27
CA ILE A 120 13.31 3.34 -4.36
C ILE A 120 13.10 4.43 -5.41
N LEU A 121 11.85 4.71 -5.77
CA LEU A 121 11.52 5.66 -6.85
C LEU A 121 11.67 7.11 -6.45
N SER A 122 11.65 7.43 -5.15
CA SER A 122 11.89 8.80 -4.66
C SER A 122 13.36 9.24 -4.78
N LYS A 123 14.30 8.30 -4.86
CA LYS A 123 15.74 8.58 -4.95
C LYS A 123 16.17 9.03 -6.35
N GLY A 124 15.33 8.83 -7.34
CA GLY A 124 15.54 9.35 -8.70
C GLY A 124 15.27 10.85 -8.76
N LYS A 125 16.24 11.67 -8.34
CA LYS A 125 16.18 13.14 -8.31
C LYS A 125 15.85 13.82 -9.65
N GLY A 126 15.67 13.05 -10.73
CA GLY A 126 15.43 13.58 -12.07
C GLY A 126 14.00 13.45 -12.61
N VAL A 127 13.21 12.50 -12.11
CA VAL A 127 11.89 12.17 -12.69
C VAL A 127 10.80 13.15 -12.24
N PHE A 128 10.91 13.67 -11.01
CA PHE A 128 9.92 14.58 -10.43
C PHE A 128 10.39 16.04 -10.33
N SER A 129 11.62 16.32 -10.71
CA SER A 129 12.21 17.64 -10.62
C SER A 129 11.90 18.46 -11.88
N GLY A 130 10.75 19.10 -11.91
CA GLY A 130 10.56 20.19 -12.86
C GLY A 130 9.19 20.38 -13.50
N ARG A 131 8.24 19.43 -13.45
CA ARG A 131 6.91 19.66 -14.04
C ARG A 131 5.81 19.04 -13.19
N ALA A 132 5.05 19.88 -12.51
CA ALA A 132 3.87 19.49 -11.72
C ALA A 132 2.91 18.59 -12.53
N VAL A 133 2.71 18.89 -13.81
CA VAL A 133 1.87 18.13 -14.73
C VAL A 133 2.37 16.68 -14.91
N THR A 134 3.67 16.47 -15.09
CA THR A 134 4.22 15.11 -15.25
C THR A 134 4.05 14.29 -13.97
N SER A 135 4.25 14.89 -12.80
CA SER A 135 4.03 14.23 -11.51
C SER A 135 2.55 13.89 -11.31
N ALA A 136 1.65 14.79 -11.69
CA ALA A 136 0.22 14.58 -11.61
C ALA A 136 -0.23 13.42 -12.54
N LEU A 137 0.23 13.39 -13.79
CA LEU A 137 -0.09 12.32 -14.74
C LEU A 137 0.41 10.96 -14.27
N LEU A 138 1.66 10.88 -13.79
CA LEU A 138 2.22 9.64 -13.24
C LEU A 138 1.46 9.20 -11.99
N GLY A 139 1.14 10.14 -11.10
CA GLY A 139 0.33 9.86 -9.91
C GLY A 139 -1.05 9.32 -10.29
N THR A 140 -1.72 9.95 -11.25
CA THR A 140 -3.02 9.49 -11.77
C THR A 140 -2.91 8.08 -12.35
N ALA A 141 -1.91 7.81 -13.19
CA ALA A 141 -1.72 6.49 -13.79
C ALA A 141 -1.55 5.39 -12.73
N ILE A 142 -0.79 5.68 -11.66
CA ILE A 142 -0.60 4.74 -10.54
C ILE A 142 -1.90 4.55 -9.76
N ILE A 143 -2.63 5.63 -9.47
CA ILE A 143 -3.90 5.55 -8.74
C ILE A 143 -4.92 4.76 -9.58
N VAL A 144 -5.01 5.01 -10.88
CA VAL A 144 -5.88 4.23 -11.77
C VAL A 144 -5.49 2.75 -11.76
N TRP A 145 -4.21 2.43 -11.94
CA TRP A 145 -3.76 1.04 -11.94
C TRP A 145 -4.06 0.32 -10.63
N VAL A 146 -3.61 0.89 -9.51
CA VAL A 146 -3.78 0.29 -8.19
C VAL A 146 -5.25 0.27 -7.77
N GLY A 147 -5.99 1.36 -8.01
CA GLY A 147 -7.41 1.48 -7.70
C GLY A 147 -8.25 0.46 -8.46
N SER A 148 -7.96 0.26 -9.74
CA SER A 148 -8.65 -0.75 -10.58
C SER A 148 -8.42 -2.17 -10.06
N LEU A 149 -7.19 -2.52 -9.68
CA LEU A 149 -6.89 -3.82 -9.10
C LEU A 149 -7.59 -4.05 -7.75
N MET A 150 -7.68 -2.99 -6.95
CA MET A 150 -8.33 -3.06 -5.64
C MET A 150 -9.84 -3.25 -5.77
N VAL A 151 -10.51 -2.43 -6.59
CA VAL A 151 -11.96 -2.56 -6.76
C VAL A 151 -12.33 -3.88 -7.44
N LEU A 152 -11.56 -4.29 -8.46
CA LEU A 152 -11.76 -5.58 -9.11
C LEU A 152 -11.62 -6.75 -8.13
N SER A 153 -10.62 -6.72 -7.25
CA SER A 153 -10.44 -7.77 -6.24
C SER A 153 -11.55 -7.80 -5.18
N ALA A 154 -12.20 -6.67 -4.93
CA ALA A 154 -13.29 -6.56 -3.99
C ALA A 154 -14.64 -6.98 -4.61
N GLU A 155 -14.86 -6.71 -5.89
CA GLU A 155 -16.13 -6.93 -6.59
C GLU A 155 -16.20 -8.29 -7.28
N ARG A 156 -15.07 -8.81 -7.78
CA ARG A 156 -15.06 -10.07 -8.52
C ARG A 156 -15.64 -11.22 -7.72
N GLY A 157 -16.65 -11.88 -8.28
CA GLY A 157 -17.35 -12.99 -7.64
C GLY A 157 -18.46 -12.58 -6.66
N ALA A 158 -18.67 -11.30 -6.43
CA ALA A 158 -19.78 -10.81 -5.63
C ALA A 158 -21.10 -10.89 -6.43
N LYS A 159 -22.18 -11.24 -5.73
CA LYS A 159 -23.50 -11.34 -6.36
C LYS A 159 -23.98 -9.96 -6.82
N GLY A 160 -24.30 -9.84 -8.12
CA GLY A 160 -24.74 -8.59 -8.72
C GLY A 160 -23.62 -7.61 -9.06
N ALA A 161 -22.35 -8.02 -8.97
CA ALA A 161 -21.24 -7.18 -9.38
C ALA A 161 -21.21 -6.96 -10.89
N GLU A 162 -21.03 -5.72 -11.31
CA GLU A 162 -20.86 -5.31 -12.70
C GLU A 162 -19.38 -5.18 -13.06
N ILE A 163 -18.52 -4.81 -12.08
CA ILE A 163 -17.07 -4.72 -12.25
C ILE A 163 -16.46 -6.12 -12.11
N THR A 164 -16.42 -6.86 -13.21
CA THR A 164 -15.96 -8.26 -13.22
C THR A 164 -14.66 -8.48 -13.98
N SER A 165 -14.28 -7.54 -14.84
CA SER A 165 -13.06 -7.60 -15.64
C SER A 165 -12.09 -6.44 -15.31
N PHE A 166 -10.81 -6.62 -15.66
CA PHE A 166 -9.83 -5.54 -15.48
C PHE A 166 -10.13 -4.30 -16.34
N PRO A 167 -10.52 -4.42 -17.62
CA PRO A 167 -10.93 -3.25 -18.41
C PRO A 167 -12.07 -2.47 -17.78
N ASP A 168 -13.12 -3.13 -17.28
CA ASP A 168 -14.26 -2.47 -16.62
C ASP A 168 -13.80 -1.72 -15.36
N SER A 169 -12.92 -2.32 -14.58
CA SER A 169 -12.38 -1.69 -13.38
C SER A 169 -11.49 -0.49 -13.67
N VAL A 170 -10.71 -0.52 -14.77
CA VAL A 170 -9.92 0.64 -15.25
C VAL A 170 -10.83 1.76 -15.71
N TRP A 171 -11.84 1.44 -16.51
CA TRP A 171 -12.84 2.40 -16.96
C TRP A 171 -13.52 3.08 -15.78
N TRP A 172 -14.09 2.30 -14.87
CA TRP A 172 -14.75 2.80 -13.67
C TRP A 172 -13.84 3.67 -12.80
N THR A 173 -12.59 3.26 -12.59
CA THR A 173 -11.63 4.03 -11.78
C THR A 173 -11.30 5.36 -12.46
N PHE A 174 -11.16 5.36 -13.78
CA PHE A 174 -10.86 6.55 -14.55
C PHE A 174 -12.00 7.57 -14.49
N GLU A 175 -13.23 7.14 -14.72
CA GLU A 175 -14.42 8.03 -14.64
C GLU A 175 -14.66 8.56 -13.22
N THR A 176 -14.34 7.74 -12.21
CA THR A 176 -14.47 8.11 -10.79
C THR A 176 -13.43 9.17 -10.40
N ILE A 177 -12.16 9.00 -10.76
CA ILE A 177 -11.08 9.96 -10.49
C ILE A 177 -11.33 11.29 -11.21
N THR A 178 -11.82 11.24 -12.45
CA THR A 178 -12.13 12.44 -13.23
C THR A 178 -13.46 13.07 -12.85
N THR A 179 -14.17 12.49 -11.88
CA THR A 179 -15.48 12.95 -11.38
C THR A 179 -16.60 12.99 -12.46
N VAL A 180 -16.44 12.22 -13.54
CA VAL A 180 -17.44 12.12 -14.61
C VAL A 180 -18.63 11.27 -14.15
N GLY A 181 -18.36 10.03 -13.67
CA GLY A 181 -19.36 9.16 -13.05
C GLY A 181 -20.56 8.83 -13.97
N TYR A 182 -20.33 8.14 -15.08
CA TYR A 182 -21.43 7.74 -15.99
C TYR A 182 -22.44 6.83 -15.29
N GLY A 183 -22.01 6.04 -14.28
CA GLY A 183 -22.89 5.16 -13.53
C GLY A 183 -23.24 3.85 -14.23
N ASP A 184 -22.50 3.52 -15.27
CA ASP A 184 -22.59 2.26 -16.00
C ASP A 184 -21.97 1.09 -15.24
N PHE A 185 -20.96 1.37 -14.39
CA PHE A 185 -20.36 0.45 -13.44
C PHE A 185 -20.37 1.04 -12.04
N VAL A 186 -20.80 0.26 -11.04
CA VAL A 186 -20.81 0.70 -9.64
C VAL A 186 -20.39 -0.44 -8.70
N PRO A 187 -19.59 -0.16 -7.65
CA PRO A 187 -19.25 -1.17 -6.68
C PRO A 187 -20.46 -1.53 -5.82
N VAL A 188 -20.76 -2.82 -5.71
CA VAL A 188 -21.88 -3.36 -4.94
C VAL A 188 -21.45 -3.81 -3.54
N THR A 189 -20.19 -4.23 -3.37
CA THR A 189 -19.66 -4.69 -2.08
C THR A 189 -19.35 -3.54 -1.13
N TRP A 190 -19.41 -3.79 0.17
CA TRP A 190 -18.97 -2.81 1.17
C TRP A 190 -17.50 -2.44 1.02
N THR A 191 -16.64 -3.42 0.73
CA THR A 191 -15.22 -3.20 0.50
C THR A 191 -15.00 -2.36 -0.75
N GLY A 192 -15.68 -2.67 -1.86
CA GLY A 192 -15.62 -1.89 -3.09
C GLY A 192 -16.07 -0.45 -2.88
N ARG A 193 -17.15 -0.22 -2.14
CA ARG A 193 -17.63 1.14 -1.79
C ARG A 193 -16.65 1.90 -0.92
N PHE A 194 -16.00 1.23 0.02
CA PHE A 194 -14.95 1.84 0.82
C PHE A 194 -13.75 2.26 -0.03
N ILE A 195 -13.31 1.40 -0.96
CA ILE A 195 -12.27 1.72 -1.93
C ILE A 195 -12.70 2.89 -2.83
N ALA A 196 -13.96 2.91 -3.27
CA ALA A 196 -14.53 3.99 -4.08
C ALA A 196 -14.38 5.36 -3.38
N VAL A 197 -14.75 5.46 -2.12
CA VAL A 197 -14.61 6.70 -1.35
C VAL A 197 -13.15 7.18 -1.31
N PHE A 198 -12.20 6.25 -1.12
CA PHE A 198 -10.77 6.60 -1.18
C PHE A 198 -10.35 7.12 -2.54
N ILE A 199 -10.78 6.48 -3.63
CA ILE A 199 -10.46 6.90 -4.99
C ILE A 199 -11.06 8.27 -5.29
N MET A 200 -12.29 8.53 -4.86
CA MET A 200 -12.97 9.84 -4.98
C MET A 200 -12.19 10.94 -4.25
N MET A 201 -11.76 10.69 -3.01
CA MET A 201 -10.96 11.67 -2.26
C MET A 201 -9.61 11.97 -2.91
N LEU A 202 -8.96 10.94 -3.49
CA LEU A 202 -7.72 11.11 -4.23
C LEU A 202 -7.96 11.89 -5.52
N GLY A 203 -9.06 11.63 -6.24
CA GLY A 203 -9.47 12.36 -7.45
C GLY A 203 -9.66 13.86 -7.17
N ILE A 204 -10.44 14.20 -6.14
CA ILE A 204 -10.67 15.61 -5.72
C ILE A 204 -9.33 16.27 -5.36
N SER A 205 -8.46 15.57 -4.63
CA SER A 205 -7.15 16.10 -4.25
C SER A 205 -6.26 16.36 -5.45
N LEU A 206 -6.35 15.51 -6.48
CA LEU A 206 -5.56 15.62 -7.70
C LEU A 206 -6.01 16.80 -8.54
N VAL A 207 -7.32 17.01 -8.70
CA VAL A 207 -7.89 18.16 -9.40
C VAL A 207 -7.53 19.47 -8.70
N GLY A 208 -7.45 19.48 -7.36
CA GLY A 208 -7.07 20.66 -6.58
C GLY A 208 -5.59 21.04 -6.68
N VAL A 209 -4.72 20.16 -7.20
CA VAL A 209 -3.27 20.40 -7.36
C VAL A 209 -2.92 20.88 -8.77
N VAL A 210 -3.76 20.61 -9.76
CA VAL A 210 -3.59 21.00 -11.18
C VAL A 210 -4.20 22.34 -11.44
#